data_14905c0d263ef4ebaa2a07d3f31c365a
#
_entry.id   14905c0d263ef4ebaa2a07d3f31c365a
#
_cell.length_a   1.000
_cell.length_b   1.000
_cell.length_c   1.000
_cell.angle_alpha   90.00
_cell.angle_beta   90.00
_cell.angle_gamma   90.00
#
_symmetry.space_group_name_H-M   'P 1'
#
loop_
_entity.id
_entity.type
_entity.pdbx_description
1 polymer ?
#
loop_
_entity_poly.entity_id
_entity_poly.type
_entity_poly.pdbx_seq_one_letter_code
_entity_poly.pdbx_strand_id
1 'polypeptide(L)'
;MTFTDYFTSIKDKKIAVLGLGVSNRPLVRLLLEFGCDVVGCDRTPREKIDAEVLELEKAGCKLSLGDTYLDDLQADLVFRTPGMHPGNPALENLRAAGAEITSEMEVFFEVFP
;
A
#
# COMPACT_ATOMS: atom_id res chain seq x y z
N MET A 1 12.63 9.27 -15.07
CA MET A 1 11.46 9.55 -14.22
C MET A 1 11.93 9.88 -12.80
N THR A 2 11.40 10.95 -12.23
CA THR A 2 11.69 11.30 -10.82
C THR A 2 10.61 10.75 -9.90
N PHE A 3 10.84 10.79 -8.58
CA PHE A 3 9.81 10.44 -7.60
C PHE A 3 8.55 11.27 -7.80
N THR A 4 8.71 12.59 -8.01
CA THR A 4 7.58 13.48 -8.23
C THR A 4 6.77 13.07 -9.44
N ASP A 5 7.43 12.74 -10.56
CA ASP A 5 6.75 12.30 -11.78
C ASP A 5 6.00 11.01 -11.56
N TYR A 6 6.62 10.04 -10.86
CA TYR A 6 5.99 8.76 -10.56
C TYR A 6 4.73 8.94 -9.70
N PHE A 7 4.84 9.64 -8.58
CA PHE A 7 3.72 9.83 -7.68
C PHE A 7 2.60 10.67 -8.30
N THR A 8 2.95 11.63 -9.14
CA THR A 8 1.96 12.39 -9.89
C THR A 8 1.19 11.50 -10.86
N SER A 9 1.86 10.53 -11.49
CA SER A 9 1.23 9.62 -12.45
C SER A 9 0.22 8.67 -11.79
N ILE A 10 0.36 8.37 -10.49
CA ILE A 10 -0.52 7.45 -9.77
C ILE A 10 -1.50 8.16 -8.85
N LYS A 11 -1.49 9.48 -8.81
CA LYS A 11 -2.27 10.29 -7.86
C LYS A 11 -3.77 9.99 -7.91
N ASP A 12 -4.32 9.73 -9.09
CA ASP A 12 -5.75 9.50 -9.27
C ASP A 12 -6.16 8.04 -9.07
N LYS A 13 -5.21 7.17 -8.76
CA LYS A 13 -5.47 5.75 -8.53
C LYS A 13 -5.80 5.46 -7.08
N LYS A 14 -6.60 4.41 -6.87
CA LYS A 14 -6.77 3.85 -5.52
C LYS A 14 -5.58 2.98 -5.22
N ILE A 15 -4.88 3.26 -4.13
CA ILE A 15 -3.62 2.61 -3.78
C ILE A 15 -3.78 1.83 -2.48
N ALA A 16 -3.40 0.56 -2.51
CA ALA A 16 -3.33 -0.28 -1.32
C ALA A 16 -1.88 -0.58 -0.98
N VAL A 17 -1.51 -0.46 0.29
CA VAL A 17 -0.19 -0.85 0.79
C VAL A 17 -0.41 -2.04 1.71
N LEU A 18 0.09 -3.20 1.31
CA LEU A 18 -0.08 -4.44 2.06
C LEU A 18 1.08 -4.64 3.02
N GLY A 19 0.76 -4.65 4.31
CA GLY A 19 1.75 -4.72 5.37
C GLY A 19 2.19 -3.33 5.81
N LEU A 20 1.94 -3.01 7.08
CA LEU A 20 2.27 -1.72 7.67
C LEU A 20 3.45 -1.84 8.64
N GLY A 21 4.40 -2.69 8.30
CA GLY A 21 5.67 -2.79 9.01
C GLY A 21 6.49 -1.52 8.83
N VAL A 22 7.55 -1.41 9.61
CA VAL A 22 8.38 -0.19 9.66
C VAL A 22 8.87 0.23 8.27
N SER A 23 9.19 -0.73 7.40
CA SER A 23 9.73 -0.43 6.07
C SER A 23 8.73 0.23 5.12
N ASN A 24 7.43 -0.01 5.30
CA ASN A 24 6.39 0.53 4.40
C ASN A 24 5.80 1.86 4.88
N ARG A 25 6.04 2.25 6.12
CA ARG A 25 5.48 3.49 6.68
C ARG A 25 5.95 4.74 5.97
N PRO A 26 7.25 4.88 5.62
CA PRO A 26 7.71 6.03 4.83
C PRO A 26 7.02 6.13 3.47
N LEU A 27 6.77 4.99 2.81
CA LEU A 27 6.05 4.96 1.53
C LEU A 27 4.63 5.51 1.70
N VAL A 28 3.91 5.06 2.73
CA VAL A 28 2.55 5.55 3.00
C VAL A 28 2.54 7.06 3.22
N ARG A 29 3.48 7.57 4.03
CA ARG A 29 3.58 9.01 4.28
C ARG A 29 3.81 9.79 2.99
N LEU A 30 4.70 9.29 2.15
CA LEU A 30 5.02 9.94 0.88
C LEU A 30 3.81 9.97 -0.04
N LEU A 31 3.08 8.86 -0.15
CA LEU A 31 1.85 8.80 -0.94
C LEU A 31 0.81 9.80 -0.45
N LEU A 32 0.65 9.93 0.86
CA LEU A 32 -0.29 10.90 1.45
C LEU A 32 0.12 12.34 1.16
N GLU A 33 1.43 12.62 1.21
CA GLU A 33 1.95 13.97 0.88
C GLU A 33 1.64 14.37 -0.55
N PHE A 34 1.62 13.41 -1.47
CA PHE A 34 1.25 13.66 -2.87
C PHE A 34 -0.26 13.67 -3.11
N GLY A 35 -1.07 13.50 -2.07
CA GLY A 35 -2.51 13.55 -2.18
C GLY A 35 -3.16 12.29 -2.74
N CYS A 36 -2.48 11.16 -2.67
CA CYS A 36 -3.01 9.88 -3.14
C CYS A 36 -4.10 9.33 -2.21
N ASP A 37 -5.03 8.56 -2.78
CA ASP A 37 -6.02 7.80 -2.00
C ASP A 37 -5.41 6.47 -1.60
N VAL A 38 -5.05 6.32 -0.32
CA VAL A 38 -4.29 5.18 0.18
C VAL A 38 -5.07 4.41 1.24
N VAL A 39 -5.10 3.08 1.10
CA VAL A 39 -5.54 2.18 2.16
C VAL A 39 -4.33 1.35 2.62
N GLY A 40 -4.02 1.40 3.90
CA GLY A 40 -2.99 0.57 4.52
C GLY A 40 -3.63 -0.69 5.06
N CYS A 41 -3.09 -1.85 4.69
CA CYS A 41 -3.64 -3.15 5.05
C CYS A 41 -2.66 -3.93 5.89
N ASP A 42 -3.10 -4.48 7.02
CA ASP A 42 -2.23 -5.27 7.89
C ASP A 42 -3.06 -6.32 8.63
N ARG A 43 -2.46 -7.49 8.85
CA ARG A 43 -3.09 -8.57 9.59
C ARG A 43 -3.23 -8.24 11.08
N THR A 44 -2.39 -7.37 11.60
CA THR A 44 -2.42 -6.96 13.01
C THR A 44 -3.73 -6.23 13.30
N PRO A 45 -4.50 -6.62 14.33
CA PRO A 45 -5.74 -5.93 14.67
C PRO A 45 -5.46 -4.54 15.24
N ARG A 46 -6.46 -3.68 15.15
CA ARG A 46 -6.34 -2.27 15.56
C ARG A 46 -5.85 -2.10 16.99
N GLU A 47 -6.31 -2.94 17.91
CA GLU A 47 -5.93 -2.86 19.32
C GLU A 47 -4.49 -3.25 19.60
N LYS A 48 -3.80 -3.85 18.62
CA LYS A 48 -2.40 -4.26 18.73
C LYS A 48 -1.48 -3.53 17.77
N ILE A 49 -2.03 -2.71 16.88
CA ILE A 49 -1.23 -2.00 15.88
C ILE A 49 -0.42 -0.87 16.54
N ASP A 50 0.75 -0.57 15.99
CA ASP A 50 1.59 0.50 16.51
C ASP A 50 0.91 1.87 16.41
N ALA A 51 1.19 2.74 17.38
CA ALA A 51 0.67 4.11 17.40
C ALA A 51 1.06 4.89 16.13
N GLU A 52 2.23 4.62 15.55
CA GLU A 52 2.67 5.27 14.32
C GLU A 52 1.72 5.00 13.15
N VAL A 53 1.15 3.78 13.09
CA VAL A 53 0.16 3.43 12.06
C VAL A 53 -1.12 4.23 12.27
N LEU A 54 -1.55 4.41 13.51
CA LEU A 54 -2.73 5.23 13.81
C LEU A 54 -2.50 6.71 13.46
N GLU A 55 -1.27 7.19 13.55
CA GLU A 55 -0.92 8.53 13.09
C GLU A 55 -1.08 8.66 11.57
N LEU A 56 -0.77 7.61 10.82
CA LEU A 56 -1.00 7.58 9.37
C LEU A 56 -2.49 7.70 9.06
N GLU A 57 -3.35 7.07 9.85
CA GLU A 57 -4.80 7.20 9.69
C GLU A 57 -5.25 8.65 9.89
N LYS A 58 -4.71 9.32 10.90
CA LYS A 58 -5.00 10.74 11.14
C LYS A 58 -4.54 11.64 9.99
N ALA A 59 -3.48 11.23 9.29
CA ALA A 59 -2.95 11.96 8.14
C ALA A 59 -3.76 11.72 6.85
N GLY A 60 -4.76 10.83 6.88
CA GLY A 60 -5.64 10.57 5.74
C GLY A 60 -5.60 9.17 5.18
N CYS A 61 -4.76 8.29 5.71
CA CYS A 61 -4.69 6.90 5.27
C CYS A 61 -5.88 6.10 5.82
N LYS A 62 -6.59 5.40 4.94
CA LYS A 62 -7.61 4.44 5.38
C LYS A 62 -6.89 3.19 5.87
N LEU A 63 -7.44 2.51 6.88
CA LEU A 63 -6.86 1.29 7.43
C LEU A 63 -7.80 0.11 7.25
N SER A 64 -7.24 -1.03 6.84
CA SER A 64 -7.92 -2.32 6.80
C SER A 64 -7.09 -3.29 7.63
N LEU A 65 -7.56 -3.63 8.81
CA LEU A 65 -6.78 -4.35 9.83
C LEU A 65 -7.45 -5.65 10.26
N GLY A 66 -6.64 -6.58 10.79
CA GLY A 66 -7.12 -7.85 11.32
C GLY A 66 -7.13 -8.97 10.29
N ASP A 67 -7.71 -10.12 10.65
CA ASP A 67 -7.67 -11.33 9.84
C ASP A 67 -8.34 -11.19 8.46
N THR A 68 -9.26 -10.25 8.33
CA THR A 68 -10.01 -10.01 7.08
C THR A 68 -9.47 -8.81 6.31
N TYR A 69 -8.25 -8.42 6.55
CA TYR A 69 -7.65 -7.17 6.03
C TYR A 69 -7.60 -7.10 4.49
N LEU A 70 -7.66 -8.23 3.80
CA LEU A 70 -7.66 -8.28 2.33
C LEU A 70 -9.04 -8.59 1.74
N ASP A 71 -10.06 -8.83 2.59
CA ASP A 71 -11.40 -9.13 2.11
C ASP A 71 -12.02 -7.88 1.51
N ASP A 72 -12.66 -8.05 0.35
CA ASP A 72 -13.33 -6.95 -0.38
C ASP A 72 -12.41 -5.77 -0.72
N LEU A 73 -11.09 -6.01 -0.71
CA LEU A 73 -10.13 -4.97 -1.05
C LEU A 73 -10.24 -4.60 -2.53
N GLN A 74 -10.36 -3.32 -2.81
CA GLN A 74 -10.37 -2.78 -4.17
C GLN A 74 -9.26 -1.75 -4.30
N ALA A 75 -8.44 -1.91 -5.33
CA ALA A 75 -7.34 -0.99 -5.60
C ALA A 75 -6.93 -1.08 -7.07
N ASP A 76 -6.40 0.02 -7.58
CA ASP A 76 -5.84 0.08 -8.93
C ASP A 76 -4.35 -0.27 -8.92
N LEU A 77 -3.67 0.08 -7.83
CA LEU A 77 -2.25 -0.17 -7.62
C LEU A 77 -2.04 -0.73 -6.21
N VAL A 78 -1.29 -1.82 -6.11
CA VAL A 78 -1.04 -2.50 -4.84
C VAL A 78 0.46 -2.60 -4.60
N PHE A 79 0.92 -2.07 -3.48
CA PHE A 79 2.29 -2.27 -3.00
C PHE A 79 2.29 -3.44 -2.03
N ARG A 80 2.90 -4.55 -2.43
CA ARG A 80 3.01 -5.73 -1.58
C ARG A 80 4.23 -5.64 -0.66
N THR A 81 4.14 -6.27 0.50
CA THR A 81 5.31 -6.42 1.36
C THR A 81 6.28 -7.45 0.75
N PRO A 82 7.60 -7.25 0.90
CA PRO A 82 8.58 -8.22 0.40
C PRO A 82 8.40 -9.63 0.97
N GLY A 83 7.84 -9.76 2.17
CA GLY A 83 7.58 -11.06 2.78
C GLY A 83 6.35 -11.78 2.25
N MET A 84 5.51 -11.13 1.46
CA MET A 84 4.29 -11.73 0.93
C MET A 84 4.59 -12.50 -0.35
N HIS A 85 4.18 -13.78 -0.37
CA HIS A 85 4.42 -14.64 -1.53
C HIS A 85 3.63 -14.12 -2.75
N PRO A 86 4.28 -13.99 -3.94
CA PRO A 86 3.61 -13.49 -5.15
C PRO A 86 2.40 -14.31 -5.59
N GLY A 87 2.33 -15.58 -5.21
CA GLY A 87 1.20 -16.47 -5.52
C GLY A 87 0.08 -16.44 -4.49
N ASN A 88 0.09 -15.51 -3.54
CA ASN A 88 -0.97 -15.40 -2.55
C ASN A 88 -2.33 -15.23 -3.25
N PRO A 89 -3.37 -16.04 -2.90
CA PRO A 89 -4.68 -15.96 -3.56
C PRO A 89 -5.31 -14.57 -3.55
N ALA A 90 -5.10 -13.78 -2.51
CA ALA A 90 -5.62 -12.42 -2.45
C ALA A 90 -5.00 -11.53 -3.52
N LEU A 91 -3.69 -11.69 -3.79
CA LEU A 91 -3.02 -10.96 -4.87
C LEU A 91 -3.53 -11.38 -6.24
N GLU A 92 -3.78 -12.68 -6.43
CA GLU A 92 -4.33 -13.17 -7.70
C GLU A 92 -5.72 -12.58 -7.94
N ASN A 93 -6.56 -12.49 -6.92
CA ASN A 93 -7.88 -11.87 -7.03
C ASN A 93 -7.79 -10.39 -7.40
N LEU A 94 -6.84 -9.67 -6.83
CA LEU A 94 -6.62 -8.26 -7.17
C LEU A 94 -6.14 -8.10 -8.60
N ARG A 95 -5.22 -8.95 -9.08
CA ARG A 95 -4.78 -8.95 -10.47
C ARG A 95 -5.93 -9.23 -11.42
N ALA A 96 -6.76 -10.20 -11.10
CA ALA A 96 -7.92 -10.55 -11.92
C ALA A 96 -8.91 -9.39 -12.01
N ALA A 97 -8.98 -8.55 -10.99
CA ALA A 97 -9.81 -7.34 -10.99
C ALA A 97 -9.16 -6.14 -11.70
N GLY A 98 -7.92 -6.30 -12.21
CA GLY A 98 -7.22 -5.27 -12.96
C GLY A 98 -6.17 -4.48 -12.17
N ALA A 99 -5.89 -4.84 -10.92
CA ALA A 99 -4.89 -4.14 -10.12
C ALA A 99 -3.47 -4.44 -10.58
N GLU A 100 -2.62 -3.44 -10.56
CA GLU A 100 -1.18 -3.60 -10.76
C GLU A 100 -0.54 -3.90 -9.40
N ILE A 101 0.26 -4.96 -9.33
CA ILE A 101 0.94 -5.37 -8.10
C ILE A 101 2.42 -5.02 -8.19
N THR A 102 2.92 -4.25 -7.24
CA THR A 102 4.33 -3.84 -7.22
C THR A 102 4.86 -3.87 -5.78
N SER A 103 6.11 -3.48 -5.59
CA SER A 103 6.72 -3.35 -4.27
C SER A 103 7.51 -2.05 -4.20
N GLU A 104 7.84 -1.61 -2.98
CA GLU A 104 8.68 -0.43 -2.79
C GLU A 104 10.01 -0.58 -3.55
N MET A 105 10.59 -1.77 -3.52
CA MET A 105 11.84 -2.06 -4.21
C MET A 105 11.68 -1.90 -5.73
N GLU A 106 10.59 -2.38 -6.32
CA GLU A 106 10.32 -2.23 -7.74
C GLU A 106 10.16 -0.76 -8.14
N VAL A 107 9.48 0.03 -7.31
CA VAL A 107 9.34 1.46 -7.53
C VAL A 107 10.70 2.15 -7.49
N PHE A 108 11.53 1.78 -6.53
CA PHE A 108 12.88 2.31 -6.41
C PHE A 108 13.69 2.07 -7.69
N PHE A 109 13.67 0.85 -8.22
CA PHE A 109 14.37 0.54 -9.46
C PHE A 109 13.78 1.23 -10.69
N GLU A 110 12.49 1.49 -10.71
CA GLU A 110 11.85 2.21 -11.80
C GLU A 110 12.27 3.68 -11.84
N VAL A 111 12.41 4.30 -10.66
CA VAL A 111 12.77 5.71 -10.54
C VAL A 111 14.29 5.92 -10.60
N PHE A 112 15.07 4.98 -10.08
CA PHE A 112 16.54 5.02 -10.08
C PHE A 112 17.12 3.77 -10.75
N PRO A 113 17.01 3.69 -12.08
CA PRO A 113 17.51 2.52 -12.83
C PRO A 113 19.03 2.34 -12.79
#